data_0dbb60f8e23152fe284944d5f2403f29
#
_entry.id   0dbb60f8e23152fe284944d5f2403f29
#
_cell.length_a   1.000
_cell.length_b   1.000
_cell.length_c   1.000
_cell.angle_alpha   90.00
_cell.angle_beta   90.00
_cell.angle_gamma   90.00
#
_symmetry.space_group_name_H-M   'P 1'
#
loop_
_entity.id
_entity.type
_entity.pdbx_description
1 polymer ?
#
loop_
_entity_poly.entity_id
_entity_poly.type
_entity_poly.pdbx_seq_one_letter_code
_entity_poly.pdbx_strand_id
1 'polypeptide(L)'
;MEYVMTLQKVGASYGSEKVLSDISMDIPAHRITAIIGPSGCGKSTLLRCMNGMLSEEPGASAEGEIFLGGQNIKTMKTDILRRKVGLVFQTPSPFPFSIYKNMTYGPKYYGIRDKSALKTIAEEKLRMAGLFDEVKDVMGKSALNLSGGQQQRLCIARALSIEPDVLLLDESCSALDVKASAVIEETLMRLKEKYTVIIVTHNIAQARRISDYGAFLFGGRLVEMRPSRELFAHPEEKETRAFLEGLYG
;
A
#
# COMPACT_ATOMS: atom_id res chain seq x y z
N MET A 1 19.41 -2.55 11.01
CA MET A 1 18.32 -2.16 10.11
C MET A 1 17.07 -1.99 10.98
N GLU A 2 16.32 -0.91 10.83
CA GLU A 2 15.10 -0.67 11.60
C GLU A 2 13.90 -1.25 10.84
N TYR A 3 13.04 -1.98 11.55
CA TYR A 3 11.80 -2.54 11.01
C TYR A 3 10.61 -1.76 11.55
N VAL A 4 9.75 -1.29 10.64
CA VAL A 4 8.54 -0.55 11.01
C VAL A 4 7.38 -1.48 11.36
N MET A 5 7.34 -2.64 10.69
CA MET A 5 6.30 -3.64 10.91
C MET A 5 6.90 -5.05 10.93
N THR A 6 6.44 -5.88 11.86
CA THR A 6 6.85 -7.29 11.98
C THR A 6 5.59 -8.16 11.99
N LEU A 7 5.57 -9.16 11.13
CA LEU A 7 4.53 -10.18 11.08
C LEU A 7 5.05 -11.49 11.67
N GLN A 8 4.28 -12.12 12.55
CA GLN A 8 4.63 -13.38 13.20
C GLN A 8 3.51 -14.39 13.03
N LYS A 9 3.75 -15.41 12.20
CA LYS A 9 2.84 -16.53 11.93
C LYS A 9 1.43 -16.06 11.55
N VAL A 10 1.35 -15.00 10.72
CA VAL A 10 0.06 -14.45 10.30
C VAL A 10 -0.65 -15.42 9.37
N GLY A 11 -1.88 -15.76 9.72
CA GLY A 11 -2.81 -16.52 8.91
C GLY A 11 -4.11 -15.74 8.71
N ALA A 12 -4.85 -16.10 7.66
CA ALA A 12 -6.17 -15.51 7.39
C ALA A 12 -7.08 -16.53 6.73
N SER A 13 -8.36 -16.49 7.08
CA SER A 13 -9.40 -17.36 6.53
C SER A 13 -10.69 -16.59 6.26
N TYR A 14 -11.47 -17.03 5.26
CA TYR A 14 -12.85 -16.62 5.00
C TYR A 14 -13.75 -17.84 5.16
N GLY A 15 -14.58 -17.85 6.20
CA GLY A 15 -15.31 -19.05 6.60
C GLY A 15 -14.36 -20.21 6.89
N SER A 16 -14.50 -21.31 6.14
CA SER A 16 -13.64 -22.50 6.24
C SER A 16 -12.41 -22.45 5.31
N GLU A 17 -12.33 -21.50 4.40
CA GLU A 17 -11.25 -21.40 3.43
C GLU A 17 -10.05 -20.63 4.03
N LYS A 18 -8.92 -21.30 4.19
CA LYS A 18 -7.67 -20.69 4.64
C LYS A 18 -6.92 -20.09 3.44
N VAL A 19 -6.77 -18.76 3.45
CA VAL A 19 -6.14 -17.99 2.38
C VAL A 19 -4.68 -17.69 2.67
N LEU A 20 -4.33 -17.45 3.94
CA LEU A 20 -2.94 -17.22 4.37
C LEU A 20 -2.56 -18.19 5.48
N SER A 21 -1.32 -18.65 5.46
CA SER A 21 -0.78 -19.59 6.44
C SER A 21 0.65 -19.21 6.83
N ASP A 22 0.86 -18.99 8.12
CA ASP A 22 2.19 -18.87 8.75
C ASP A 22 3.12 -17.84 8.09
N ILE A 23 2.58 -16.66 7.74
CA ILE A 23 3.36 -15.56 7.16
C ILE A 23 4.16 -14.90 8.26
N SER A 24 5.50 -14.98 8.17
CA SER A 24 6.42 -14.31 9.08
C SER A 24 7.41 -13.48 8.26
N MET A 25 7.43 -12.15 8.48
CA MET A 25 8.33 -11.24 7.78
C MET A 25 8.51 -9.92 8.52
N ASP A 26 9.66 -9.29 8.31
CA ASP A 26 10.00 -7.97 8.83
C ASP A 26 10.04 -6.94 7.70
N ILE A 27 9.32 -5.84 7.86
CA ILE A 27 9.25 -4.76 6.88
C ILE A 27 10.23 -3.66 7.26
N PRO A 28 11.28 -3.44 6.43
CA PRO A 28 12.26 -2.39 6.69
C PRO A 28 11.65 -1.00 6.59
N ALA A 29 12.01 -0.12 7.54
CA ALA A 29 11.57 1.27 7.56
C ALA A 29 12.16 2.05 6.37
N HIS A 30 11.38 3.00 5.84
CA HIS A 30 11.81 3.89 4.76
C HIS A 30 12.33 3.15 3.52
N ARG A 31 11.66 2.06 3.15
CA ARG A 31 11.94 1.26 1.97
C ARG A 31 10.65 0.90 1.24
N ILE A 32 10.79 0.51 -0.01
CA ILE A 32 9.71 -0.09 -0.78
C ILE A 32 9.85 -1.60 -0.72
N THR A 33 8.86 -2.28 -0.15
CA THR A 33 8.74 -3.74 -0.20
C THR A 33 7.68 -4.12 -1.22
N ALA A 34 8.05 -4.87 -2.27
CA ALA A 34 7.10 -5.39 -3.24
C ALA A 34 6.68 -6.81 -2.85
N ILE A 35 5.38 -7.03 -2.66
CA ILE A 35 4.79 -8.36 -2.51
C ILE A 35 4.31 -8.81 -3.88
N ILE A 36 4.92 -9.87 -4.41
CA ILE A 36 4.64 -10.44 -5.72
C ILE A 36 4.08 -11.87 -5.57
N GLY A 37 3.41 -12.36 -6.60
CA GLY A 37 2.85 -13.71 -6.65
C GLY A 37 1.66 -13.80 -7.60
N PRO A 38 1.18 -14.99 -7.94
CA PRO A 38 0.05 -15.19 -8.84
C PRO A 38 -1.25 -14.58 -8.28
N SER A 39 -2.24 -14.40 -9.16
CA SER A 39 -3.57 -13.95 -8.75
C SER A 39 -4.20 -14.95 -7.77
N GLY A 40 -4.90 -14.42 -6.76
CA GLY A 40 -5.58 -15.24 -5.75
C GLY A 40 -4.67 -15.83 -4.66
N CYS A 41 -3.35 -15.60 -4.65
CA CYS A 41 -2.46 -16.16 -3.62
C CYS A 41 -2.53 -15.46 -2.25
N GLY A 42 -3.43 -14.49 -2.04
CA GLY A 42 -3.66 -13.86 -0.75
C GLY A 42 -3.00 -12.51 -0.52
N LYS A 43 -2.38 -11.86 -1.54
CA LYS A 43 -1.64 -10.59 -1.40
C LYS A 43 -2.51 -9.46 -0.82
N SER A 44 -3.70 -9.22 -1.39
CA SER A 44 -4.63 -8.19 -0.89
C SER A 44 -5.18 -8.53 0.51
N THR A 45 -5.38 -9.80 0.80
CA THR A 45 -5.75 -10.27 2.14
C THR A 45 -4.67 -9.94 3.16
N LEU A 46 -3.38 -10.12 2.79
CA LEU A 46 -2.26 -9.77 3.64
C LEU A 46 -2.22 -8.27 3.95
N LEU A 47 -2.44 -7.41 2.94
CA LEU A 47 -2.54 -5.96 3.18
C LEU A 47 -3.69 -5.61 4.14
N ARG A 48 -4.85 -6.30 4.01
CA ARG A 48 -5.98 -6.10 4.91
C ARG A 48 -5.71 -6.58 6.34
N CYS A 49 -4.88 -7.61 6.52
CA CYS A 49 -4.39 -8.00 7.84
C CYS A 49 -3.53 -6.89 8.44
N MET A 50 -2.60 -6.30 7.67
CA MET A 50 -1.66 -5.28 8.15
C MET A 50 -2.33 -4.00 8.64
N ASN A 51 -3.48 -3.60 8.06
CA ASN A 51 -4.19 -2.39 8.49
C ASN A 51 -5.46 -2.67 9.32
N GLY A 52 -5.68 -3.93 9.70
CA GLY A 52 -6.83 -4.35 10.51
C GLY A 52 -8.18 -4.31 9.80
N MET A 53 -8.22 -4.18 8.45
CA MET A 53 -9.51 -4.19 7.72
C MET A 53 -10.10 -5.59 7.59
N LEU A 54 -9.29 -6.65 7.64
CA LEU A 54 -9.80 -8.01 7.51
C LEU A 54 -10.85 -8.33 8.56
N SER A 55 -10.69 -7.83 9.79
CA SER A 55 -11.64 -8.08 10.89
C SER A 55 -13.03 -7.48 10.68
N GLU A 56 -13.21 -6.60 9.69
CA GLU A 56 -14.50 -6.00 9.34
C GLU A 56 -15.24 -6.77 8.24
N GLU A 57 -14.55 -7.73 7.59
CA GLU A 57 -15.16 -8.54 6.55
C GLU A 57 -15.97 -9.70 7.16
N PRO A 58 -17.25 -9.87 6.78
CA PRO A 58 -18.08 -10.95 7.31
C PRO A 58 -17.44 -12.31 7.06
N GLY A 59 -17.32 -13.11 8.13
CA GLY A 59 -16.73 -14.44 8.08
C GLY A 59 -15.23 -14.51 7.94
N ALA A 60 -14.52 -13.36 7.92
CA ALA A 60 -13.08 -13.35 7.90
C ALA A 60 -12.48 -13.44 9.31
N SER A 61 -11.34 -14.11 9.41
CA SER A 61 -10.57 -14.23 10.65
C SER A 61 -9.07 -14.12 10.37
N ALA A 62 -8.32 -13.57 11.33
CA ALA A 62 -6.87 -13.46 11.29
C ALA A 62 -6.23 -14.14 12.51
N GLU A 63 -5.20 -14.93 12.26
CA GLU A 63 -4.34 -15.59 13.23
C GLU A 63 -2.96 -14.92 13.29
N GLY A 64 -2.16 -15.27 14.31
CA GLY A 64 -0.81 -14.73 14.47
C GLY A 64 -0.80 -13.29 15.00
N GLU A 65 0.34 -12.64 14.90
CA GLU A 65 0.55 -11.31 15.46
C GLU A 65 1.22 -10.37 14.44
N ILE A 66 0.81 -9.12 14.48
CA ILE A 66 1.42 -8.04 13.68
C ILE A 66 1.79 -6.92 14.64
N PHE A 67 3.03 -6.47 14.55
CA PHE A 67 3.55 -5.36 15.35
C PHE A 67 3.87 -4.17 14.44
N LEU A 68 3.46 -2.98 14.85
CA LEU A 68 3.78 -1.71 14.23
C LEU A 68 4.60 -0.87 15.22
N GLY A 69 5.86 -0.57 14.89
CA GLY A 69 6.76 0.11 15.83
C GLY A 69 6.89 -0.60 17.17
N GLY A 70 6.89 -1.93 17.19
CA GLY A 70 6.94 -2.77 18.39
C GLY A 70 5.63 -2.93 19.15
N GLN A 71 4.55 -2.24 18.78
CA GLN A 71 3.24 -2.38 19.40
C GLN A 71 2.35 -3.36 18.60
N ASN A 72 1.74 -4.35 19.26
CA ASN A 72 0.79 -5.26 18.62
C ASN A 72 -0.44 -4.50 18.14
N ILE A 73 -0.76 -4.60 16.83
CA ILE A 73 -1.88 -3.87 16.21
C ILE A 73 -3.24 -4.24 16.80
N LYS A 74 -3.40 -5.45 17.34
CA LYS A 74 -4.65 -5.89 18.03
C LYS A 74 -4.95 -5.08 19.29
N THR A 75 -3.94 -4.45 19.89
CA THR A 75 -4.09 -3.58 21.08
C THR A 75 -4.31 -2.10 20.72
N MET A 76 -4.18 -1.76 19.45
CA MET A 76 -4.36 -0.39 18.97
C MET A 76 -5.85 -0.11 18.71
N LYS A 77 -6.27 1.14 18.95
CA LYS A 77 -7.59 1.59 18.46
C LYS A 77 -7.58 1.60 16.93
N THR A 78 -8.65 1.14 16.32
CA THR A 78 -8.76 1.01 14.85
C THR A 78 -8.49 2.31 14.10
N ASP A 79 -8.97 3.43 14.60
CA ASP A 79 -8.73 4.76 14.00
C ASP A 79 -7.24 5.16 14.05
N ILE A 80 -6.54 4.83 15.14
CA ILE A 80 -5.11 5.07 15.29
C ILE A 80 -4.31 4.16 14.36
N LEU A 81 -4.64 2.87 14.30
CA LEU A 81 -3.99 1.93 13.37
C LEU A 81 -4.14 2.41 11.92
N ARG A 82 -5.35 2.77 11.48
CA ARG A 82 -5.62 3.21 10.10
C ARG A 82 -5.06 4.58 9.77
N ARG A 83 -4.81 5.42 10.77
CA ARG A 83 -4.01 6.63 10.59
C ARG A 83 -2.57 6.29 10.28
N LYS A 84 -1.99 5.33 11.01
CA LYS A 84 -0.57 4.93 10.87
C LYS A 84 -0.31 4.03 9.67
N VAL A 85 -1.28 3.21 9.27
CA VAL A 85 -1.19 2.28 8.14
C VAL A 85 -2.25 2.63 7.11
N GLY A 86 -1.88 3.50 6.16
CA GLY A 86 -2.75 3.91 5.06
C GLY A 86 -2.87 2.82 4.01
N LEU A 87 -4.06 2.63 3.43
CA LEU A 87 -4.30 1.70 2.32
C LEU A 87 -4.88 2.42 1.11
N VAL A 88 -4.28 2.17 -0.05
CA VAL A 88 -4.76 2.61 -1.35
C VAL A 88 -5.18 1.37 -2.14
N PHE A 89 -6.44 1.33 -2.54
CA PHE A 89 -7.04 0.20 -3.24
C PHE A 89 -6.66 0.16 -4.73
N GLN A 90 -6.80 -1.00 -5.34
CA GLN A 90 -6.57 -1.25 -6.76
C GLN A 90 -7.44 -0.34 -7.63
N THR A 91 -8.74 -0.28 -7.35
CA THR A 91 -9.65 0.63 -8.03
C THR A 91 -9.62 1.99 -7.33
N PRO A 92 -9.31 3.09 -8.06
CA PRO A 92 -9.37 4.42 -7.49
C PRO A 92 -10.72 4.70 -6.85
N SER A 93 -10.73 5.13 -5.60
CA SER A 93 -11.96 5.38 -4.83
C SER A 93 -11.92 6.77 -4.17
N PRO A 94 -11.87 7.86 -4.95
CA PRO A 94 -12.01 9.18 -4.39
C PRO A 94 -13.39 9.34 -3.78
N PHE A 95 -13.49 10.09 -2.67
CA PHE A 95 -14.81 10.44 -2.15
C PHE A 95 -15.57 11.31 -3.16
N PRO A 96 -16.91 11.21 -3.23
CA PRO A 96 -17.74 12.00 -4.16
C PRO A 96 -17.82 13.48 -3.72
N PHE A 97 -16.67 14.05 -3.42
CA PHE A 97 -16.46 15.43 -2.99
C PHE A 97 -15.50 16.13 -3.96
N SER A 98 -15.24 17.42 -3.68
CA SER A 98 -14.21 18.16 -4.40
C SER A 98 -12.81 17.59 -4.09
N ILE A 99 -11.85 17.90 -4.96
CA ILE A 99 -10.44 17.54 -4.75
C ILE A 99 -9.96 18.05 -3.40
N TYR A 100 -10.21 19.32 -3.08
CA TYR A 100 -9.83 19.91 -1.80
C TYR A 100 -10.47 19.21 -0.59
N LYS A 101 -11.76 18.85 -0.68
CA LYS A 101 -12.43 18.11 0.40
C LYS A 101 -11.86 16.70 0.58
N ASN A 102 -11.46 16.01 -0.50
CA ASN A 102 -10.77 14.74 -0.40
C ASN A 102 -9.47 14.88 0.42
N MET A 103 -8.69 15.93 0.16
CA MET A 103 -7.41 16.17 0.84
C MET A 103 -7.57 16.57 2.31
N THR A 104 -8.65 17.25 2.65
CA THR A 104 -8.84 17.82 3.99
C THR A 104 -9.75 17.00 4.88
N TYR A 105 -10.36 15.92 4.38
CA TYR A 105 -11.27 15.07 5.15
C TYR A 105 -10.56 14.39 6.32
N GLY A 106 -9.48 13.66 6.05
CA GLY A 106 -8.69 12.97 7.07
C GLY A 106 -8.07 13.93 8.09
N PRO A 107 -7.32 14.96 7.67
CA PRO A 107 -6.78 15.95 8.59
C PRO A 107 -7.84 16.58 9.53
N LYS A 108 -9.02 16.90 9.01
CA LYS A 108 -10.14 17.42 9.84
C LYS A 108 -10.68 16.39 10.82
N TYR A 109 -10.80 15.14 10.41
CA TYR A 109 -11.23 14.05 11.28
C TYR A 109 -10.27 13.92 12.49
N TYR A 110 -8.96 14.02 12.24
CA TYR A 110 -7.93 13.99 13.28
C TYR A 110 -7.66 15.34 13.96
N GLY A 111 -8.58 16.31 13.85
CA GLY A 111 -8.62 17.50 14.68
C GLY A 111 -7.96 18.76 14.09
N ILE A 112 -7.41 18.72 12.88
CA ILE A 112 -6.85 19.93 12.25
C ILE A 112 -8.01 20.81 11.78
N ARG A 113 -8.13 22.02 12.37
CA ARG A 113 -9.21 22.98 12.08
C ARG A 113 -8.75 24.24 11.35
N ASP A 114 -7.47 24.57 11.48
CA ASP A 114 -6.91 25.76 10.83
C ASP A 114 -6.95 25.65 9.31
N LYS A 115 -7.55 26.66 8.66
CA LYS A 115 -7.73 26.68 7.21
C LYS A 115 -6.41 26.78 6.46
N SER A 116 -5.43 27.52 7.02
CA SER A 116 -4.11 27.66 6.41
C SER A 116 -3.35 26.35 6.43
N ALA A 117 -3.32 25.68 7.59
CA ALA A 117 -2.70 24.35 7.73
C ALA A 117 -3.35 23.33 6.80
N LEU A 118 -4.69 23.30 6.69
CA LEU A 118 -5.39 22.39 5.78
C LEU A 118 -5.04 22.66 4.31
N LYS A 119 -4.87 23.93 3.92
CA LYS A 119 -4.45 24.31 2.57
C LYS A 119 -3.01 23.84 2.30
N THR A 120 -2.10 24.10 3.22
CA THR A 120 -0.69 23.67 3.13
C THR A 120 -0.59 22.15 2.98
N ILE A 121 -1.28 21.39 3.84
CA ILE A 121 -1.32 19.91 3.75
C ILE A 121 -1.83 19.48 2.38
N ALA A 122 -2.95 20.04 1.90
CA ALA A 122 -3.51 19.66 0.62
C ALA A 122 -2.52 19.90 -0.54
N GLU A 123 -1.90 21.08 -0.60
CA GLU A 123 -0.94 21.42 -1.64
C GLU A 123 0.32 20.54 -1.57
N GLU A 124 0.90 20.38 -0.38
CA GLU A 124 2.10 19.56 -0.16
C GLU A 124 1.88 18.12 -0.60
N LYS A 125 0.78 17.48 -0.15
CA LYS A 125 0.54 16.07 -0.46
C LYS A 125 0.15 15.83 -1.92
N LEU A 126 -0.55 16.78 -2.54
CA LEU A 126 -0.80 16.74 -3.99
C LEU A 126 0.50 16.89 -4.79
N ARG A 127 1.44 17.75 -4.34
CA ARG A 127 2.78 17.83 -4.97
C ARG A 127 3.57 16.54 -4.79
N MET A 128 3.56 15.96 -3.60
CA MET A 128 4.22 14.68 -3.33
C MET A 128 3.68 13.57 -4.23
N ALA A 129 2.36 13.56 -4.52
CA ALA A 129 1.73 12.61 -5.42
C ALA A 129 1.84 13.00 -6.91
N GLY A 130 2.56 14.08 -7.26
CA GLY A 130 2.72 14.55 -8.62
C GLY A 130 1.42 15.01 -9.29
N LEU A 131 0.44 15.50 -8.53
CA LEU A 131 -0.88 15.87 -9.04
C LEU A 131 -1.17 17.38 -8.97
N PHE A 132 -0.47 18.12 -8.10
CA PHE A 132 -0.82 19.51 -7.77
C PHE A 132 -0.93 20.42 -9.00
N ASP A 133 0.04 20.39 -9.89
CA ASP A 133 0.09 21.31 -11.04
C ASP A 133 -1.04 21.08 -12.04
N GLU A 134 -1.59 19.86 -12.08
CA GLU A 134 -2.73 19.51 -12.92
C GLU A 134 -4.08 19.96 -12.34
N VAL A 135 -4.17 20.13 -11.00
CA VAL A 135 -5.46 20.34 -10.33
C VAL A 135 -5.55 21.64 -9.53
N LYS A 136 -4.47 22.42 -9.39
CA LYS A 136 -4.41 23.63 -8.57
C LYS A 136 -5.51 24.65 -8.86
N ASP A 137 -5.90 24.79 -10.14
CA ASP A 137 -6.93 25.75 -10.58
C ASP A 137 -8.35 25.18 -10.51
N VAL A 138 -8.48 23.88 -10.19
CA VAL A 138 -9.77 23.17 -10.16
C VAL A 138 -10.03 22.43 -8.84
N MET A 139 -9.36 22.81 -7.75
CA MET A 139 -9.46 22.19 -6.42
C MET A 139 -10.91 22.10 -5.88
N GLY A 140 -11.78 22.99 -6.32
CA GLY A 140 -13.22 23.01 -5.95
C GLY A 140 -14.08 22.03 -6.76
N LYS A 141 -13.59 21.49 -7.88
CA LYS A 141 -14.34 20.56 -8.73
C LYS A 141 -14.42 19.16 -8.13
N SER A 142 -15.41 18.39 -8.55
CA SER A 142 -15.58 16.99 -8.13
C SER A 142 -14.37 16.16 -8.50
N ALA A 143 -13.88 15.36 -7.54
CA ALA A 143 -12.79 14.41 -7.76
C ALA A 143 -13.16 13.29 -8.74
N LEU A 144 -14.45 13.01 -8.92
CA LEU A 144 -14.94 12.00 -9.88
C LEU A 144 -14.74 12.42 -11.34
N ASN A 145 -14.48 13.71 -11.60
CA ASN A 145 -14.22 14.22 -12.96
C ASN A 145 -12.75 14.08 -13.38
N LEU A 146 -11.89 13.59 -12.50
CA LEU A 146 -10.49 13.31 -12.80
C LEU A 146 -10.34 12.04 -13.63
N SER A 147 -9.27 11.95 -14.44
CA SER A 147 -8.89 10.71 -15.11
C SER A 147 -8.53 9.62 -14.11
N GLY A 148 -8.54 8.34 -14.50
CA GLY A 148 -8.21 7.22 -13.62
C GLY A 148 -6.85 7.38 -12.94
N GLY A 149 -5.81 7.78 -13.68
CA GLY A 149 -4.48 8.04 -13.13
C GLY A 149 -4.45 9.23 -12.17
N GLN A 150 -5.21 10.29 -12.45
CA GLN A 150 -5.36 11.44 -11.54
C GLN A 150 -6.11 11.04 -10.26
N GLN A 151 -7.17 10.23 -10.39
CA GLN A 151 -7.92 9.71 -9.23
C GLN A 151 -7.02 8.84 -8.35
N GLN A 152 -6.18 7.99 -8.94
CA GLN A 152 -5.24 7.14 -8.20
C GLN A 152 -4.22 8.00 -7.43
N ARG A 153 -3.62 8.99 -8.09
CA ARG A 153 -2.69 9.92 -7.43
C ARG A 153 -3.39 10.74 -6.34
N LEU A 154 -4.66 11.10 -6.53
CA LEU A 154 -5.45 11.75 -5.48
C LEU A 154 -5.67 10.82 -4.28
N CYS A 155 -5.94 9.53 -4.50
CA CYS A 155 -6.08 8.55 -3.42
C CYS A 155 -4.77 8.36 -2.65
N ILE A 156 -3.62 8.34 -3.34
CA ILE A 156 -2.29 8.34 -2.70
C ILE A 156 -2.11 9.62 -1.87
N ALA A 157 -2.33 10.82 -2.46
CA ALA A 157 -2.21 12.09 -1.76
C ALA A 157 -3.12 12.16 -0.52
N ARG A 158 -4.35 11.65 -0.63
CA ARG A 158 -5.31 11.56 0.48
C ARG A 158 -4.79 10.67 1.60
N ALA A 159 -4.24 9.51 1.28
CA ALA A 159 -3.63 8.63 2.29
C ALA A 159 -2.45 9.31 2.98
N LEU A 160 -1.62 10.04 2.25
CA LEU A 160 -0.49 10.80 2.80
C LEU A 160 -0.92 12.00 3.66
N SER A 161 -2.14 12.53 3.49
CA SER A 161 -2.60 13.74 4.19
C SER A 161 -2.73 13.58 5.71
N ILE A 162 -2.75 12.36 6.20
CA ILE A 162 -2.80 12.01 7.63
C ILE A 162 -1.44 11.55 8.18
N GLU A 163 -0.36 11.68 7.40
CA GLU A 163 1.03 11.33 7.76
C GLU A 163 1.15 9.89 8.29
N PRO A 164 0.93 8.86 7.45
CA PRO A 164 1.04 7.46 7.89
C PRO A 164 2.50 7.05 8.09
N ASP A 165 2.75 6.06 8.95
CA ASP A 165 4.06 5.42 9.10
C ASP A 165 4.31 4.43 7.93
N VAL A 166 3.24 3.77 7.46
CA VAL A 166 3.26 2.78 6.38
C VAL A 166 2.16 3.08 5.36
N LEU A 167 2.51 3.09 4.08
CA LEU A 167 1.58 3.20 2.95
C LEU A 167 1.48 1.86 2.23
N LEU A 168 0.31 1.26 2.26
CA LEU A 168 -0.03 0.03 1.55
C LEU A 168 -0.69 0.37 0.21
N LEU A 169 -0.23 -0.25 -0.88
CA LEU A 169 -0.77 -0.06 -2.22
C LEU A 169 -1.15 -1.43 -2.81
N ASP A 170 -2.44 -1.62 -3.04
CA ASP A 170 -2.96 -2.84 -3.65
C ASP A 170 -3.11 -2.62 -5.15
N GLU A 171 -2.21 -3.22 -5.95
CA GLU A 171 -2.18 -3.16 -7.43
C GLU A 171 -2.46 -1.77 -8.03
N SER A 172 -1.97 -0.72 -7.42
CA SER A 172 -2.33 0.68 -7.68
C SER A 172 -1.99 1.20 -9.09
N CYS A 173 -1.27 0.43 -9.91
CA CYS A 173 -0.91 0.78 -11.28
C CYS A 173 -1.54 -0.14 -12.34
N SER A 174 -2.24 -1.21 -11.96
CA SER A 174 -2.67 -2.26 -12.89
C SER A 174 -3.66 -1.81 -13.97
N ALA A 175 -4.48 -0.81 -13.67
CA ALA A 175 -5.50 -0.27 -14.57
C ALA A 175 -5.07 1.02 -15.30
N LEU A 176 -3.79 1.42 -15.20
CA LEU A 176 -3.31 2.67 -15.72
C LEU A 176 -2.47 2.50 -16.99
N ASP A 177 -2.48 3.51 -17.83
CA ASP A 177 -1.56 3.57 -18.97
C ASP A 177 -0.09 3.70 -18.52
N VAL A 178 0.82 3.47 -19.46
CA VAL A 178 2.28 3.46 -19.19
C VAL A 178 2.77 4.80 -18.63
N LYS A 179 2.23 5.93 -19.11
CA LYS A 179 2.67 7.26 -18.64
C LYS A 179 2.21 7.51 -17.20
N ALA A 180 0.94 7.23 -16.90
CA ALA A 180 0.38 7.38 -15.55
C ALA A 180 1.10 6.44 -14.56
N SER A 181 1.39 5.21 -14.96
CA SER A 181 2.16 4.25 -14.15
C SER A 181 3.57 4.76 -13.85
N ALA A 182 4.28 5.31 -14.84
CA ALA A 182 5.62 5.87 -14.64
C ALA A 182 5.63 7.03 -13.63
N VAL A 183 4.63 7.91 -13.67
CA VAL A 183 4.50 9.01 -12.70
C VAL A 183 4.28 8.48 -11.27
N ILE A 184 3.47 7.42 -11.12
CA ILE A 184 3.27 6.79 -9.80
C ILE A 184 4.55 6.12 -9.32
N GLU A 185 5.27 5.38 -10.18
CA GLU A 185 6.53 4.73 -9.83
C GLU A 185 7.57 5.77 -9.34
N GLU A 186 7.73 6.87 -10.07
CA GLU A 186 8.61 7.97 -9.64
C GLU A 186 8.16 8.59 -8.31
N THR A 187 6.86 8.76 -8.14
CA THR A 187 6.28 9.23 -6.88
C THR A 187 6.65 8.30 -5.73
N LEU A 188 6.45 6.99 -5.88
CA LEU A 188 6.76 6.01 -4.84
C LEU A 188 8.25 6.00 -4.47
N MET A 189 9.13 6.11 -5.45
CA MET A 189 10.59 6.18 -5.22
C MET A 189 10.99 7.41 -4.40
N ARG A 190 10.29 8.54 -4.55
CA ARG A 190 10.50 9.72 -3.71
C ARG A 190 9.87 9.58 -2.32
N LEU A 191 8.70 8.94 -2.25
CA LEU A 191 7.98 8.78 -0.98
C LEU A 191 8.74 7.91 0.03
N LYS A 192 9.53 6.93 -0.41
CA LYS A 192 10.30 6.06 0.50
C LYS A 192 11.33 6.80 1.36
N GLU A 193 11.72 8.02 1.00
CA GLU A 193 12.61 8.83 1.83
C GLU A 193 11.95 9.22 3.17
N LYS A 194 10.63 9.32 3.18
CA LYS A 194 9.84 9.75 4.36
C LYS A 194 8.92 8.66 4.90
N TYR A 195 8.41 7.79 4.05
CA TYR A 195 7.41 6.78 4.36
C TYR A 195 7.92 5.38 4.09
N THR A 196 7.41 4.39 4.79
CA THR A 196 7.56 2.99 4.39
C THR A 196 6.46 2.63 3.41
N VAL A 197 6.81 1.99 2.30
CA VAL A 197 5.85 1.63 1.25
C VAL A 197 5.81 0.13 1.06
N ILE A 198 4.62 -0.44 1.06
CA ILE A 198 4.39 -1.83 0.68
C ILE A 198 3.49 -1.83 -0.55
N ILE A 199 3.97 -2.38 -1.66
CA ILE A 199 3.20 -2.49 -2.89
C ILE A 199 2.92 -3.95 -3.22
N VAL A 200 1.67 -4.26 -3.49
CA VAL A 200 1.25 -5.51 -4.12
C VAL A 200 1.16 -5.28 -5.62
N THR A 201 1.80 -6.13 -6.40
CA THR A 201 1.74 -6.06 -7.86
C THR A 201 1.96 -7.44 -8.49
N HIS A 202 1.30 -7.69 -9.61
CA HIS A 202 1.60 -8.82 -10.50
C HIS A 202 2.59 -8.42 -11.62
N ASN A 203 2.95 -7.14 -11.72
CA ASN A 203 3.93 -6.65 -12.69
C ASN A 203 5.35 -6.78 -12.13
N ILE A 204 6.01 -7.90 -12.49
CA ILE A 204 7.38 -8.22 -12.06
C ILE A 204 8.37 -7.12 -12.49
N ALA A 205 8.20 -6.56 -13.70
CA ALA A 205 9.07 -5.51 -14.20
C ALA A 205 8.96 -4.22 -13.35
N GLN A 206 7.76 -3.86 -12.93
CA GLN A 206 7.51 -2.76 -12.00
C GLN A 206 8.18 -3.04 -10.64
N ALA A 207 7.88 -4.19 -10.03
CA ALA A 207 8.48 -4.57 -8.74
C ALA A 207 10.01 -4.48 -8.77
N ARG A 208 10.64 -5.01 -9.84
CA ARG A 208 12.10 -4.98 -10.04
C ARG A 208 12.66 -3.55 -10.11
N ARG A 209 11.92 -2.61 -10.74
CA ARG A 209 12.39 -1.23 -10.92
C ARG A 209 12.35 -0.41 -9.64
N ILE A 210 11.29 -0.56 -8.83
CA ILE A 210 11.03 0.39 -7.76
C ILE A 210 11.29 -0.13 -6.35
N SER A 211 11.32 -1.47 -6.14
CA SER A 211 11.42 -2.00 -4.78
C SER A 211 12.85 -2.17 -4.29
N ASP A 212 13.03 -1.98 -2.99
CA ASP A 212 14.26 -2.28 -2.27
C ASP A 212 14.27 -3.74 -1.79
N TYR A 213 13.08 -4.27 -1.44
CA TYR A 213 12.87 -5.67 -1.02
C TYR A 213 11.73 -6.29 -1.83
N GLY A 214 11.88 -7.56 -2.16
CA GLY A 214 10.84 -8.37 -2.76
C GLY A 214 10.41 -9.48 -1.82
N ALA A 215 9.11 -9.75 -1.74
CA ALA A 215 8.51 -10.85 -1.01
C ALA A 215 7.63 -11.66 -1.97
N PHE A 216 7.96 -12.92 -2.21
CA PHE A 216 7.18 -13.79 -3.06
C PHE A 216 6.18 -14.60 -2.24
N LEU A 217 4.90 -14.40 -2.56
CA LEU A 217 3.77 -15.10 -1.94
C LEU A 217 3.22 -16.14 -2.92
N PHE A 218 3.11 -17.39 -2.45
CA PHE A 218 2.55 -18.48 -3.25
C PHE A 218 1.74 -19.44 -2.37
N GLY A 219 0.55 -19.83 -2.82
CA GLY A 219 -0.33 -20.73 -2.08
C GLY A 219 -0.65 -20.27 -0.65
N GLY A 220 -0.77 -18.95 -0.43
CA GLY A 220 -1.02 -18.39 0.89
C GLY A 220 0.18 -18.38 1.85
N ARG A 221 1.39 -18.65 1.37
CA ARG A 221 2.62 -18.67 2.18
C ARG A 221 3.66 -17.71 1.64
N LEU A 222 4.45 -17.16 2.52
CA LEU A 222 5.68 -16.45 2.13
C LEU A 222 6.74 -17.51 1.77
N VAL A 223 7.12 -17.54 0.50
CA VAL A 223 8.12 -18.48 0.01
C VAL A 223 9.52 -17.89 0.19
N GLU A 224 9.70 -16.64 -0.21
CA GLU A 224 11.00 -15.98 -0.16
C GLU A 224 10.85 -14.47 0.05
N MET A 225 11.70 -13.86 0.89
CA MET A 225 11.82 -12.42 1.03
C MET A 225 13.29 -12.03 1.10
N ARG A 226 13.71 -11.14 0.18
CA ARG A 226 15.11 -10.72 0.05
C ARG A 226 15.24 -9.30 -0.50
N PRO A 227 16.45 -8.68 -0.45
CA PRO A 227 16.75 -7.51 -1.25
C PRO A 227 16.36 -7.74 -2.73
N SER A 228 15.67 -6.78 -3.34
CA SER A 228 15.11 -6.93 -4.69
C SER A 228 16.15 -7.34 -5.73
N ARG A 229 17.37 -6.81 -5.65
CA ARG A 229 18.45 -7.19 -6.57
C ARG A 229 18.76 -8.68 -6.54
N GLU A 230 18.73 -9.28 -5.35
CA GLU A 230 18.98 -10.71 -5.17
C GLU A 230 17.78 -11.55 -5.57
N LEU A 231 16.58 -11.21 -5.08
CA LEU A 231 15.35 -11.93 -5.41
C LEU A 231 15.11 -12.05 -6.91
N PHE A 232 15.26 -10.93 -7.64
CA PHE A 232 14.96 -10.87 -9.07
C PHE A 232 16.11 -11.37 -9.98
N ALA A 233 17.35 -11.44 -9.48
CA ALA A 233 18.49 -11.90 -10.26
C ALA A 233 18.85 -13.36 -9.95
N HIS A 234 18.82 -13.72 -8.67
CA HIS A 234 19.27 -15.02 -8.16
C HIS A 234 18.33 -15.52 -7.06
N PRO A 235 17.06 -15.86 -7.39
CA PRO A 235 16.13 -16.42 -6.40
C PRO A 235 16.67 -17.75 -5.87
N GLU A 236 16.56 -17.94 -4.55
CA GLU A 236 17.00 -19.19 -3.90
C GLU A 236 15.97 -20.29 -4.05
N GLU A 237 14.69 -19.96 -3.89
CA GLU A 237 13.61 -20.91 -3.93
C GLU A 237 13.21 -21.26 -5.37
N LYS A 238 12.93 -22.54 -5.62
CA LYS A 238 12.55 -23.05 -6.94
C LYS A 238 11.23 -22.44 -7.43
N GLU A 239 10.28 -22.29 -6.53
CA GLU A 239 8.96 -21.68 -6.80
C GLU A 239 9.11 -20.22 -7.22
N THR A 240 9.97 -19.46 -6.54
CA THR A 240 10.27 -18.06 -6.90
C THR A 240 10.86 -17.98 -8.30
N ARG A 241 11.84 -18.84 -8.61
CA ARG A 241 12.46 -18.90 -9.92
C ARG A 241 11.45 -19.20 -11.02
N ALA A 242 10.65 -20.24 -10.84
CA ALA A 242 9.65 -20.65 -11.81
C ALA A 242 8.59 -19.55 -12.06
N PHE A 243 8.20 -18.80 -11.00
CA PHE A 243 7.30 -17.64 -11.15
C PHE A 243 7.94 -16.51 -11.95
N LEU A 244 9.20 -16.17 -11.65
CA LEU A 244 9.92 -15.09 -12.35
C LEU A 244 10.21 -15.44 -13.82
N GLU A 245 10.33 -16.71 -14.17
CA GLU A 245 10.46 -17.23 -15.53
C GLU A 245 9.12 -17.33 -16.27
N GLY A 246 7.99 -17.01 -15.61
CA GLY A 246 6.66 -17.03 -16.22
C GLY A 246 6.00 -18.41 -16.30
N LEU A 247 6.46 -19.39 -15.53
CA LEU A 247 5.90 -20.75 -15.50
C LEU A 247 4.62 -20.85 -14.65
N TYR A 248 4.34 -19.82 -13.82
CA TYR A 248 3.11 -19.67 -13.04
C TYR A 248 2.48 -18.32 -13.39
N GLY A 249 1.33 -18.33 -14.05
CA GLY A 249 0.58 -17.12 -14.40
C GLY A 249 -0.91 -17.40 -14.48
#